data_f564b86db2a2f561c4c783a63417c968
#
_entry.id   f564b86db2a2f561c4c783a63417c968
#
_cell.length_a   1.000
_cell.length_b   1.000
_cell.length_c   1.000
_cell.angle_alpha   90.00
_cell.angle_beta   90.00
_cell.angle_gamma   90.00
#
_symmetry.space_group_name_H-M   'P 1'
#
loop_
_entity.id
_entity.type
_entity.pdbx_description
1 polymer ?
#
loop_
_entity_poly.entity_id
_entity_poly.type
_entity_poly.pdbx_seq_one_letter_code
_entity_poly.pdbx_strand_id
1 'polypeptide(L)'
;MIPVIELARPDAPARIDEACRTIGFFQIVGHGLDPVVEAAAWRAAQDFFALPLDDKLAVAIPPGDAYGYGPYRAERLAASLGADTPPDLKETYSIGPSDEVCASALGADPAAAFVFSSTPWPSALPELEASLRTYYDDLAALVERLMSAMAVGLGLSADHFVPAIDEHTSALRLLHYPDLVSIEAEPGQMRAGAHSDYGTVTLLRQSGPGLQVVGVDGGWHDVPVIAGAYVVNIGDALERWTNDRWRSTVHRVVIPDSAARGSRQSIAFFHNANWDAVIESVISDEAPLHPPISAGRHLMEKFLTTQ
;
A
#
# COMPACT_ATOMS: atom_id res chain seq x y z
N MET A 1 -12.29 16.70 5.27
CA MET A 1 -13.11 15.46 5.05
C MET A 1 -12.50 14.68 3.92
N ILE A 2 -12.35 13.37 4.04
CA ILE A 2 -11.79 12.50 2.99
C ILE A 2 -12.80 12.41 1.84
N PRO A 3 -12.44 12.83 0.59
CA PRO A 3 -13.36 12.78 -0.55
C PRO A 3 -13.75 11.33 -0.91
N VAL A 4 -14.99 11.14 -1.38
CA VAL A 4 -15.45 9.88 -1.98
C VAL A 4 -15.71 10.12 -3.45
N ILE A 5 -15.05 9.37 -4.32
CA ILE A 5 -15.04 9.56 -5.76
C ILE A 5 -15.58 8.30 -6.43
N GLU A 6 -16.61 8.43 -7.23
CA GLU A 6 -17.07 7.35 -8.10
C GLU A 6 -16.22 7.33 -9.37
N LEU A 7 -15.42 6.27 -9.52
CA LEU A 7 -14.37 6.21 -10.55
C LEU A 7 -14.93 6.24 -11.98
N ALA A 8 -16.14 5.73 -12.19
CA ALA A 8 -16.79 5.70 -13.49
C ALA A 8 -17.34 7.07 -13.97
N ARG A 9 -17.32 8.10 -13.12
CA ARG A 9 -17.87 9.41 -13.49
C ARG A 9 -16.92 10.20 -14.39
N PRO A 10 -17.45 10.98 -15.35
CA PRO A 10 -16.63 11.82 -16.23
C PRO A 10 -15.80 12.89 -15.49
N ASP A 11 -16.24 13.34 -14.30
CA ASP A 11 -15.54 14.31 -13.47
C ASP A 11 -14.51 13.69 -12.51
N ALA A 12 -14.37 12.35 -12.51
CA ALA A 12 -13.43 11.65 -11.62
C ALA A 12 -11.98 12.15 -11.75
N PRO A 13 -11.39 12.36 -12.95
CA PRO A 13 -10.01 12.87 -13.07
C PRO A 13 -9.79 14.19 -12.35
N ALA A 14 -10.69 15.16 -12.52
CA ALA A 14 -10.56 16.47 -11.87
C ALA A 14 -10.70 16.39 -10.35
N ARG A 15 -11.61 15.53 -9.86
CA ARG A 15 -11.80 15.32 -8.41
C ARG A 15 -10.63 14.57 -7.78
N ILE A 16 -10.01 13.64 -8.51
CA ILE A 16 -8.79 12.96 -8.08
C ILE A 16 -7.64 13.96 -7.97
N ASP A 17 -7.42 14.79 -9.00
CA ASP A 17 -6.38 15.83 -8.95
C ASP A 17 -6.57 16.77 -7.76
N GLU A 18 -7.79 17.25 -7.50
CA GLU A 18 -8.09 18.10 -6.34
C GLU A 18 -7.79 17.38 -5.01
N ALA A 19 -8.18 16.11 -4.87
CA ALA A 19 -7.90 15.32 -3.66
C ALA A 19 -6.40 15.12 -3.45
N CYS A 20 -5.65 14.80 -4.51
CA CYS A 20 -4.21 14.60 -4.45
C CYS A 20 -3.45 15.89 -4.10
N ARG A 21 -3.86 17.04 -4.63
CA ARG A 21 -3.27 18.35 -4.30
C ARG A 21 -3.54 18.80 -2.87
N THR A 22 -4.66 18.39 -2.29
CA THR A 22 -5.11 18.89 -0.98
C THR A 22 -4.68 17.96 0.15
N ILE A 23 -5.18 16.74 0.16
CA ILE A 23 -4.95 15.80 1.27
C ILE A 23 -4.16 14.55 0.88
N GLY A 24 -3.96 14.28 -0.41
CA GLY A 24 -3.28 13.06 -0.87
C GLY A 24 -4.03 11.75 -0.57
N PHE A 25 -5.26 11.84 -0.07
CA PHE A 25 -6.14 10.72 0.31
C PHE A 25 -7.55 10.91 -0.22
N PHE A 26 -8.15 9.83 -0.71
CA PHE A 26 -9.56 9.78 -1.09
C PHE A 26 -10.08 8.35 -1.01
N GLN A 27 -11.36 8.15 -1.21
CA GLN A 27 -11.95 6.82 -1.33
C GLN A 27 -12.59 6.68 -2.70
N ILE A 28 -12.47 5.51 -3.32
CA ILE A 28 -13.11 5.20 -4.59
C ILE A 28 -14.25 4.22 -4.37
N VAL A 29 -15.35 4.45 -5.10
CA VAL A 29 -16.49 3.56 -5.24
C VAL A 29 -16.75 3.32 -6.73
N GLY A 30 -17.58 2.33 -7.07
CA GLY A 30 -17.83 2.00 -8.49
C GLY A 30 -16.57 1.52 -9.23
N HIS A 31 -15.64 0.92 -8.52
CA HIS A 31 -14.31 0.49 -9.01
C HIS A 31 -14.37 -0.72 -9.94
N GLY A 32 -15.47 -1.49 -9.94
CA GLY A 32 -15.71 -2.59 -10.88
C GLY A 32 -14.93 -3.88 -10.60
N LEU A 33 -14.35 -4.03 -9.41
CA LEU A 33 -13.77 -5.32 -8.97
C LEU A 33 -14.88 -6.35 -8.76
N ASP A 34 -14.58 -7.62 -9.04
CA ASP A 34 -15.51 -8.73 -8.80
C ASP A 34 -15.66 -8.96 -7.28
N PRO A 35 -16.86 -8.80 -6.71
CA PRO A 35 -17.09 -9.01 -5.29
C PRO A 35 -16.83 -10.46 -4.84
N VAL A 36 -16.86 -11.43 -5.76
CA VAL A 36 -16.52 -12.83 -5.46
C VAL A 36 -15.02 -12.97 -5.22
N VAL A 37 -14.19 -12.37 -6.07
CA VAL A 37 -12.73 -12.35 -5.92
C VAL A 37 -12.32 -11.59 -4.65
N GLU A 38 -12.91 -10.43 -4.42
CA GLU A 38 -12.67 -9.66 -3.20
C GLU A 38 -13.01 -10.45 -1.92
N ALA A 39 -14.17 -11.13 -1.91
CA ALA A 39 -14.58 -11.92 -0.77
C ALA A 39 -13.71 -13.17 -0.57
N ALA A 40 -13.22 -13.78 -1.64
CA ALA A 40 -12.31 -14.93 -1.57
C ALA A 40 -10.97 -14.52 -0.96
N ALA A 41 -10.33 -13.46 -1.46
CA ALA A 41 -9.08 -12.93 -0.92
C ALA A 41 -9.22 -12.48 0.54
N TRP A 42 -10.35 -11.87 0.88
CA TRP A 42 -10.64 -11.45 2.25
C TRP A 42 -10.73 -12.63 3.23
N ARG A 43 -11.41 -13.71 2.85
CA ARG A 43 -11.49 -14.95 3.64
C ARG A 43 -10.14 -15.64 3.71
N ALA A 44 -9.42 -15.74 2.58
CA ALA A 44 -8.09 -16.33 2.54
C ALA A 44 -7.13 -15.63 3.53
N ALA A 45 -7.21 -14.30 3.66
CA ALA A 45 -6.47 -13.56 4.66
C ALA A 45 -6.88 -13.92 6.10
N GLN A 46 -8.18 -14.07 6.37
CA GLN A 46 -8.68 -14.51 7.68
C GLN A 46 -8.19 -15.92 8.04
N ASP A 47 -8.28 -16.84 7.09
CA ASP A 47 -7.86 -18.23 7.26
C ASP A 47 -6.34 -18.32 7.52
N PHE A 48 -5.53 -17.49 6.82
CA PHE A 48 -4.09 -17.41 7.04
C PHE A 48 -3.75 -16.95 8.47
N PHE A 49 -4.35 -15.86 8.94
CA PHE A 49 -4.06 -15.36 10.29
C PHE A 49 -4.61 -16.24 11.39
N ALA A 50 -5.60 -17.10 11.10
CA ALA A 50 -6.13 -18.11 12.01
C ALA A 50 -5.25 -19.36 12.14
N LEU A 51 -4.25 -19.55 11.26
CA LEU A 51 -3.30 -20.67 11.36
C LEU A 51 -2.55 -20.66 12.69
N PRO A 52 -2.13 -21.85 13.18
CA PRO A 52 -1.17 -21.97 14.27
C PRO A 52 0.09 -21.14 14.00
N LEU A 53 0.70 -20.62 15.07
CA LEU A 53 1.88 -19.77 14.94
C LEU A 53 3.03 -20.47 14.18
N ASP A 54 3.24 -21.76 14.44
CA ASP A 54 4.31 -22.54 13.78
C ASP A 54 4.10 -22.63 12.28
N ASP A 55 2.86 -22.76 11.79
CA ASP A 55 2.54 -22.79 10.37
C ASP A 55 2.78 -21.41 9.71
N LYS A 56 2.48 -20.31 10.44
CA LYS A 56 2.79 -18.96 9.98
C LYS A 56 4.30 -18.70 9.95
N LEU A 57 5.02 -19.14 10.98
CA LEU A 57 6.49 -19.00 11.06
C LEU A 57 7.22 -19.81 10.00
N ALA A 58 6.65 -20.93 9.53
CA ALA A 58 7.21 -21.71 8.44
C ALA A 58 7.32 -20.93 7.11
N VAL A 59 6.54 -19.84 6.98
CA VAL A 59 6.55 -18.93 5.84
C VAL A 59 6.95 -17.50 6.23
N ALA A 60 7.75 -17.38 7.31
CA ALA A 60 8.30 -16.08 7.72
C ALA A 60 9.16 -15.48 6.60
N ILE A 61 9.23 -14.15 6.56
CA ILE A 61 10.08 -13.42 5.61
C ILE A 61 11.54 -13.92 5.76
N PRO A 62 12.15 -14.51 4.73
CA PRO A 62 13.55 -14.93 4.79
C PRO A 62 14.47 -13.70 4.95
N PRO A 63 15.63 -13.83 5.62
CA PRO A 63 16.58 -12.72 5.71
C PRO A 63 17.04 -12.22 4.33
N GLY A 64 16.81 -10.94 4.06
CA GLY A 64 17.16 -10.32 2.78
C GLY A 64 16.03 -10.31 1.72
N ASP A 65 14.88 -10.91 2.02
CA ASP A 65 13.71 -10.95 1.16
C ASP A 65 12.63 -9.94 1.62
N ALA A 66 11.67 -9.66 0.72
CA ALA A 66 10.60 -8.71 1.00
C ALA A 66 9.27 -9.36 1.39
N TYR A 67 9.06 -10.65 1.07
CA TYR A 67 7.76 -11.29 1.12
C TYR A 67 7.71 -12.46 2.09
N GLY A 68 6.52 -12.74 2.61
CA GLY A 68 6.25 -13.74 3.61
C GLY A 68 5.55 -13.18 4.86
N TYR A 69 5.57 -13.95 5.94
CA TYR A 69 4.96 -13.59 7.21
C TYR A 69 5.87 -12.71 8.07
N GLY A 70 5.34 -11.55 8.46
CA GLY A 70 5.92 -10.67 9.48
C GLY A 70 5.21 -10.91 10.82
N PRO A 71 5.92 -11.43 11.85
CA PRO A 71 5.33 -11.76 13.14
C PRO A 71 4.73 -10.56 13.87
N TYR A 72 3.84 -10.84 14.81
CA TYR A 72 3.24 -9.81 15.66
C TYR A 72 4.32 -8.99 16.38
N ARG A 73 4.20 -7.65 16.29
CA ARG A 73 5.16 -6.67 16.86
C ARG A 73 6.56 -6.71 16.20
N ALA A 74 6.69 -7.19 14.99
CA ALA A 74 7.98 -7.20 14.29
C ALA A 74 8.37 -5.84 13.68
N GLU A 75 7.42 -4.94 13.46
CA GLU A 75 7.63 -3.69 12.74
C GLU A 75 7.47 -2.45 13.64
N ARG A 76 8.15 -1.35 13.24
CA ARG A 76 8.07 -0.02 13.84
C ARG A 76 8.00 1.02 12.72
N LEU A 77 6.83 1.23 12.12
CA LEU A 77 6.70 2.11 10.97
C LEU A 77 7.08 3.57 11.27
N ALA A 78 6.83 4.04 12.49
CA ALA A 78 7.20 5.41 12.89
C ALA A 78 8.72 5.68 12.88
N ALA A 79 9.55 4.65 12.83
CA ALA A 79 10.99 4.80 12.66
C ALA A 79 11.35 5.45 11.32
N SER A 80 10.52 5.29 10.27
CA SER A 80 10.67 5.96 8.97
C SER A 80 10.65 7.50 9.07
N LEU A 81 10.01 8.02 10.10
CA LEU A 81 9.97 9.46 10.41
C LEU A 81 10.91 9.84 11.58
N GLY A 82 11.83 8.95 11.95
CA GLY A 82 12.79 9.18 13.05
C GLY A 82 12.18 9.13 14.45
N ALA A 83 10.96 8.58 14.60
CA ALA A 83 10.31 8.46 15.89
C ALA A 83 10.66 7.11 16.56
N ASP A 84 11.13 7.16 17.82
CA ASP A 84 11.31 5.96 18.64
C ASP A 84 10.00 5.63 19.35
N THR A 85 9.28 4.65 18.80
CA THR A 85 7.99 4.18 19.33
C THR A 85 8.07 2.68 19.66
N PRO A 86 7.20 2.17 20.56
CA PRO A 86 7.02 0.73 20.72
C PRO A 86 6.63 0.06 19.39
N PRO A 87 6.89 -1.26 19.23
CA PRO A 87 6.49 -1.99 18.04
C PRO A 87 5.00 -1.91 17.74
N ASP A 88 4.65 -1.89 16.45
CA ASP A 88 3.28 -1.85 15.96
C ASP A 88 2.49 -3.10 16.37
N LEU A 89 1.22 -2.92 16.75
CA LEU A 89 0.33 -4.00 17.20
C LEU A 89 -0.34 -4.70 16.02
N LYS A 90 0.48 -5.29 15.15
CA LYS A 90 0.01 -6.01 13.95
C LYS A 90 0.92 -7.18 13.62
N GLU A 91 0.39 -8.11 12.87
CA GLU A 91 1.11 -9.12 12.09
C GLU A 91 0.74 -8.95 10.61
N THR A 92 1.60 -9.41 9.72
CA THR A 92 1.45 -9.17 8.29
C THR A 92 1.79 -10.42 7.47
N TYR A 93 1.24 -10.51 6.25
CA TYR A 93 1.72 -11.44 5.24
C TYR A 93 1.74 -10.71 3.89
N SER A 94 2.90 -10.72 3.25
CA SER A 94 3.13 -9.96 2.01
C SER A 94 3.45 -10.90 0.85
N ILE A 95 2.92 -10.59 -0.32
CA ILE A 95 3.27 -11.25 -1.57
C ILE A 95 3.76 -10.20 -2.58
N GLY A 96 4.70 -10.61 -3.41
CA GLY A 96 5.26 -9.78 -4.48
C GLY A 96 4.73 -10.12 -5.87
N PRO A 97 5.40 -9.64 -6.93
CA PRO A 97 5.14 -10.02 -8.31
C PRO A 97 5.19 -11.54 -8.51
N SER A 98 4.71 -12.03 -9.65
CA SER A 98 4.81 -13.45 -9.98
C SER A 98 6.27 -13.89 -10.19
N ASP A 99 6.56 -15.18 -10.00
CA ASP A 99 7.92 -15.73 -10.19
C ASP A 99 8.43 -15.56 -11.63
N GLU A 100 7.54 -15.47 -12.63
CA GLU A 100 7.92 -15.20 -14.02
C GLU A 100 8.50 -13.79 -14.19
N VAL A 101 7.87 -12.78 -13.56
CA VAL A 101 8.38 -11.41 -13.54
C VAL A 101 9.71 -11.35 -12.79
N CYS A 102 9.81 -12.05 -11.65
CA CYS A 102 11.03 -12.13 -10.86
C CYS A 102 12.20 -12.69 -11.66
N ALA A 103 11.98 -13.75 -12.43
CA ALA A 103 13.04 -14.41 -13.20
C ALA A 103 13.61 -13.52 -14.32
N SER A 104 12.80 -12.65 -14.93
CA SER A 104 13.24 -11.76 -16.01
C SER A 104 14.06 -10.57 -15.48
N ALA A 105 13.76 -10.07 -14.29
CA ALA A 105 14.35 -8.86 -13.71
C ALA A 105 15.67 -9.11 -12.96
N LEU A 106 15.87 -10.29 -12.37
CA LEU A 106 17.03 -10.65 -11.53
C LEU A 106 18.40 -10.61 -12.23
N GLY A 107 18.44 -10.53 -13.57
CA GLY A 107 19.69 -10.50 -14.32
C GLY A 107 20.41 -9.16 -14.40
N ALA A 108 19.77 -8.06 -14.06
CA ALA A 108 20.24 -6.70 -14.37
C ALA A 108 20.78 -5.91 -13.17
N ASP A 109 20.21 -6.10 -11.97
CA ASP A 109 20.56 -5.33 -10.76
C ASP A 109 20.45 -6.20 -9.50
N PRO A 110 21.55 -6.45 -8.77
CA PRO A 110 21.51 -7.19 -7.51
C PRO A 110 20.61 -6.57 -6.44
N ALA A 111 20.41 -5.25 -6.45
CA ALA A 111 19.48 -4.58 -5.52
C ALA A 111 18.02 -4.91 -5.80
N ALA A 112 17.71 -5.34 -7.02
CA ALA A 112 16.38 -5.79 -7.40
C ALA A 112 16.00 -7.13 -6.72
N ALA A 113 16.97 -7.93 -6.30
CA ALA A 113 16.74 -9.24 -5.67
C ALA A 113 15.81 -9.16 -4.45
N PHE A 114 15.83 -8.04 -3.72
CA PHE A 114 14.92 -7.81 -2.58
C PHE A 114 13.45 -7.81 -3.00
N VAL A 115 13.07 -6.97 -4.00
CA VAL A 115 11.67 -6.82 -4.44
C VAL A 115 11.21 -7.91 -5.41
N PHE A 116 12.14 -8.70 -5.94
CA PHE A 116 11.87 -9.84 -6.80
C PHE A 116 12.12 -11.18 -6.10
N SER A 117 12.16 -11.18 -4.77
CA SER A 117 12.23 -12.42 -3.99
C SER A 117 10.93 -13.22 -4.11
N SER A 118 11.04 -14.55 -4.08
CA SER A 118 9.87 -15.43 -4.14
C SER A 118 9.04 -15.33 -2.87
N THR A 119 7.72 -15.48 -3.02
CA THR A 119 6.81 -15.54 -1.88
C THR A 119 6.78 -16.98 -1.32
N PRO A 120 7.08 -17.20 -0.02
CA PRO A 120 6.88 -18.50 0.61
C PRO A 120 5.39 -18.75 0.90
N TRP A 121 4.83 -19.88 0.44
CA TRP A 121 3.42 -20.21 0.59
C TRP A 121 3.19 -21.29 1.66
N PRO A 122 2.17 -21.13 2.54
CA PRO A 122 1.89 -22.09 3.60
C PRO A 122 1.25 -23.36 3.03
N SER A 123 1.85 -24.53 3.29
CA SER A 123 1.30 -25.82 2.85
C SER A 123 -0.06 -26.16 3.47
N ALA A 124 -0.38 -25.55 4.62
CA ALA A 124 -1.68 -25.71 5.30
C ALA A 124 -2.85 -25.03 4.57
N LEU A 125 -2.58 -24.09 3.64
CA LEU A 125 -3.59 -23.38 2.87
C LEU A 125 -3.23 -23.38 1.37
N PRO A 126 -3.39 -24.49 0.67
CA PRO A 126 -2.96 -24.62 -0.74
C PRO A 126 -3.69 -23.66 -1.70
N GLU A 127 -4.89 -23.21 -1.35
CA GLU A 127 -5.69 -22.27 -2.17
C GLU A 127 -5.31 -20.79 -1.96
N LEU A 128 -4.45 -20.50 -0.96
CA LEU A 128 -4.09 -19.12 -0.61
C LEU A 128 -3.44 -18.41 -1.80
N GLU A 129 -2.46 -19.05 -2.44
CA GLU A 129 -1.75 -18.48 -3.58
C GLU A 129 -2.70 -18.10 -4.71
N ALA A 130 -3.53 -19.03 -5.18
CA ALA A 130 -4.46 -18.79 -6.28
C ALA A 130 -5.42 -17.63 -5.96
N SER A 131 -5.95 -17.59 -4.74
CA SER A 131 -6.88 -16.54 -4.30
C SER A 131 -6.21 -15.16 -4.26
N LEU A 132 -4.97 -15.08 -3.73
CA LEU A 132 -4.26 -13.81 -3.62
C LEU A 132 -3.68 -13.35 -4.96
N ARG A 133 -3.22 -14.25 -5.84
CA ARG A 133 -2.74 -13.90 -7.19
C ARG A 133 -3.88 -13.32 -8.03
N THR A 134 -5.05 -13.97 -8.06
CA THR A 134 -6.22 -13.43 -8.78
C THR A 134 -6.58 -12.02 -8.28
N TYR A 135 -6.58 -11.83 -6.97
CA TYR A 135 -6.90 -10.52 -6.39
C TYR A 135 -5.81 -9.47 -6.65
N TYR A 136 -4.54 -9.87 -6.65
CA TYR A 136 -3.40 -9.02 -7.02
C TYR A 136 -3.55 -8.48 -8.44
N ASP A 137 -3.88 -9.37 -9.39
CA ASP A 137 -4.05 -9.00 -10.80
C ASP A 137 -5.26 -8.07 -11.00
N ASP A 138 -6.37 -8.32 -10.33
CA ASP A 138 -7.55 -7.44 -10.35
C ASP A 138 -7.23 -6.05 -9.78
N LEU A 139 -6.45 -5.97 -8.70
CA LEU A 139 -6.01 -4.70 -8.12
C LEU A 139 -5.03 -3.97 -9.03
N ALA A 140 -4.10 -4.68 -9.68
CA ALA A 140 -3.19 -4.11 -10.66
C ALA A 140 -3.96 -3.47 -11.82
N ALA A 141 -4.95 -4.18 -12.39
CA ALA A 141 -5.82 -3.65 -13.44
C ALA A 141 -6.67 -2.45 -12.96
N LEU A 142 -7.08 -2.42 -11.69
CA LEU A 142 -7.75 -1.25 -11.12
C LEU A 142 -6.80 -0.06 -11.02
N VAL A 143 -5.55 -0.28 -10.56
CA VAL A 143 -4.56 0.81 -10.48
C VAL A 143 -4.22 1.35 -11.86
N GLU A 144 -4.11 0.52 -12.90
CA GLU A 144 -3.88 1.00 -14.27
C GLU A 144 -4.99 1.98 -14.70
N ARG A 145 -6.27 1.63 -14.48
CA ARG A 145 -7.40 2.54 -14.75
C ARG A 145 -7.35 3.81 -13.89
N LEU A 146 -6.95 3.70 -12.63
CA LEU A 146 -6.80 4.83 -11.73
C LEU A 146 -5.67 5.75 -12.20
N MET A 147 -4.49 5.22 -12.53
CA MET A 147 -3.35 5.98 -13.05
C MET A 147 -3.68 6.67 -14.37
N SER A 148 -4.49 6.04 -15.22
CA SER A 148 -5.02 6.66 -16.43
C SER A 148 -5.90 7.89 -16.11
N ALA A 149 -6.83 7.77 -15.15
CA ALA A 149 -7.63 8.91 -14.72
C ALA A 149 -6.79 10.01 -14.06
N MET A 150 -5.74 9.62 -13.32
CA MET A 150 -4.78 10.52 -12.69
C MET A 150 -3.95 11.29 -13.73
N ALA A 151 -3.50 10.63 -14.80
CA ALA A 151 -2.81 11.28 -15.93
C ALA A 151 -3.70 12.36 -16.56
N VAL A 152 -4.96 12.04 -16.84
CA VAL A 152 -5.94 13.01 -17.35
C VAL A 152 -6.16 14.19 -16.39
N GLY A 153 -6.20 13.93 -15.08
CA GLY A 153 -6.29 14.98 -14.05
C GLY A 153 -5.11 15.94 -14.06
N LEU A 154 -3.92 15.46 -14.42
CA LEU A 154 -2.71 16.28 -14.64
C LEU A 154 -2.68 17.00 -16.00
N GLY A 155 -3.64 16.75 -16.89
CA GLY A 155 -3.65 17.27 -18.25
C GLY A 155 -2.75 16.50 -19.22
N LEU A 156 -2.36 15.27 -18.85
CA LEU A 156 -1.55 14.38 -19.66
C LEU A 156 -2.43 13.42 -20.48
N SER A 157 -1.84 12.68 -21.42
CA SER A 157 -2.55 11.59 -22.10
C SER A 157 -2.89 10.46 -21.10
N ALA A 158 -4.01 9.77 -21.33
CA ALA A 158 -4.49 8.73 -20.43
C ALA A 158 -3.52 7.54 -20.28
N ASP A 159 -2.68 7.31 -21.28
CA ASP A 159 -1.67 6.26 -21.36
C ASP A 159 -0.26 6.71 -20.87
N HIS A 160 -0.15 7.93 -20.36
CA HIS A 160 1.15 8.54 -20.02
C HIS A 160 2.02 7.68 -19.09
N PHE A 161 1.42 7.07 -18.08
CA PHE A 161 2.13 6.24 -17.10
C PHE A 161 2.27 4.78 -17.52
N VAL A 162 1.55 4.30 -18.54
CA VAL A 162 1.53 2.88 -18.93
C VAL A 162 2.94 2.30 -19.12
N PRO A 163 3.86 2.93 -19.88
CA PRO A 163 5.20 2.35 -20.09
C PRO A 163 6.07 2.29 -18.82
N ALA A 164 5.63 2.93 -17.75
CA ALA A 164 6.38 2.96 -16.50
C ALA A 164 5.76 2.07 -15.40
N ILE A 165 4.62 1.42 -15.70
CA ILE A 165 3.87 0.60 -14.74
C ILE A 165 3.44 -0.77 -15.30
N ASP A 166 3.79 -1.13 -16.53
CA ASP A 166 3.41 -2.38 -17.19
C ASP A 166 4.20 -3.62 -16.72
N GLU A 167 5.36 -3.39 -16.05
CA GLU A 167 6.17 -4.41 -15.36
C GLU A 167 6.36 -4.04 -13.87
N HIS A 168 5.30 -3.59 -13.24
CA HIS A 168 5.32 -3.00 -11.90
C HIS A 168 5.83 -3.94 -10.80
N THR A 169 6.53 -3.38 -9.78
CA THR A 169 7.09 -4.12 -8.64
C THR A 169 6.20 -4.04 -7.40
N SER A 170 4.90 -4.13 -7.58
CA SER A 170 3.91 -3.93 -6.52
C SER A 170 3.88 -5.07 -5.50
N ALA A 171 3.41 -4.76 -4.29
CA ALA A 171 3.23 -5.73 -3.22
C ALA A 171 1.78 -5.73 -2.72
N LEU A 172 1.21 -6.93 -2.54
CA LEU A 172 -0.06 -7.10 -1.84
C LEU A 172 0.24 -7.52 -0.40
N ARG A 173 -0.29 -6.78 0.57
CA ARG A 173 -0.04 -7.02 1.97
C ARG A 173 -1.32 -7.22 2.75
N LEU A 174 -1.44 -8.38 3.37
CA LEU A 174 -2.47 -8.68 4.36
C LEU A 174 -2.00 -8.18 5.72
N LEU A 175 -2.88 -7.50 6.46
CA LEU A 175 -2.57 -6.95 7.78
C LEU A 175 -3.65 -7.39 8.76
N HIS A 176 -3.23 -8.00 9.84
CA HIS A 176 -4.10 -8.37 10.95
C HIS A 176 -3.69 -7.62 12.22
N TYR A 177 -4.66 -6.98 12.82
CA TYR A 177 -4.54 -6.27 14.09
C TYR A 177 -5.35 -7.05 15.13
N PRO A 178 -4.70 -7.79 16.04
CA PRO A 178 -5.39 -8.61 17.02
C PRO A 178 -6.34 -7.81 17.91
N ASP A 179 -7.25 -8.53 18.54
CA ASP A 179 -8.13 -7.97 19.59
C ASP A 179 -7.27 -7.46 20.75
N LEU A 180 -7.53 -6.22 21.16
CA LEU A 180 -6.82 -5.54 22.24
C LEU A 180 -7.63 -5.40 23.53
N VAL A 181 -8.75 -6.13 23.67
CA VAL A 181 -9.60 -6.06 24.87
C VAL A 181 -8.81 -6.46 26.13
N SER A 182 -7.91 -7.43 25.99
CA SER A 182 -7.08 -7.95 27.08
C SER A 182 -5.60 -7.54 26.99
N ILE A 183 -5.23 -6.69 26.04
CA ILE A 183 -3.86 -6.24 25.84
C ILE A 183 -3.75 -4.78 26.29
N GLU A 184 -2.87 -4.54 27.26
CA GLU A 184 -2.48 -3.18 27.64
C GLU A 184 -1.42 -2.68 26.69
N ALA A 185 -1.73 -1.61 25.95
CA ALA A 185 -0.79 -0.99 25.02
C ALA A 185 0.20 -0.10 25.81
N GLU A 186 1.44 -0.08 25.37
CA GLU A 186 2.46 0.81 25.88
C GLU A 186 2.15 2.28 25.53
N PRO A 187 2.62 3.27 26.31
CA PRO A 187 2.43 4.68 25.96
C PRO A 187 2.96 4.99 24.55
N GLY A 188 2.13 5.60 23.73
CA GLY A 188 2.46 5.93 22.33
C GLY A 188 2.41 4.76 21.33
N GLN A 189 2.10 3.54 21.78
CA GLN A 189 1.97 2.37 20.91
C GLN A 189 0.74 2.48 20.02
N MET A 190 0.87 2.08 18.77
CA MET A 190 -0.20 2.13 17.75
C MET A 190 -0.40 0.75 17.10
N ARG A 191 -1.51 0.59 16.38
CA ARG A 191 -1.72 -0.56 15.49
C ARG A 191 -0.78 -0.48 14.28
N ALA A 192 -0.54 0.74 13.74
CA ALA A 192 0.50 1.04 12.78
C ALA A 192 0.99 2.47 13.03
N GLY A 193 2.29 2.64 13.23
CA GLY A 193 2.92 3.93 13.48
C GLY A 193 2.77 4.90 12.31
N ALA A 194 2.98 6.20 12.57
CA ALA A 194 2.90 7.23 11.54
C ALA A 194 3.99 7.03 10.46
N HIS A 195 3.61 7.04 9.17
CA HIS A 195 4.50 6.86 8.03
C HIS A 195 3.86 7.42 6.75
N SER A 196 4.63 7.55 5.69
CA SER A 196 4.17 7.69 4.30
C SER A 196 4.43 6.39 3.54
N ASP A 197 3.73 6.19 2.40
CA ASP A 197 3.97 5.07 1.50
C ASP A 197 5.02 5.46 0.44
N TYR A 198 5.84 4.50 0.01
CA TYR A 198 7.01 4.80 -0.84
C TYR A 198 6.72 4.77 -2.33
N GLY A 199 5.68 4.01 -2.75
CA GLY A 199 5.33 3.76 -4.14
C GLY A 199 4.60 4.91 -4.84
N THR A 200 3.80 4.54 -5.84
CA THR A 200 2.96 5.49 -6.58
C THR A 200 1.63 5.72 -5.87
N VAL A 201 0.80 4.69 -5.77
CA VAL A 201 -0.48 4.73 -5.05
C VAL A 201 -0.65 3.48 -4.19
N THR A 202 -1.39 3.62 -3.10
CA THR A 202 -1.84 2.48 -2.30
C THR A 202 -3.35 2.35 -2.41
N LEU A 203 -3.84 1.13 -2.66
CA LEU A 203 -5.24 0.77 -2.52
C LEU A 203 -5.42 -0.01 -1.21
N LEU A 204 -6.29 0.46 -0.33
CA LEU A 204 -6.54 -0.18 0.96
C LEU A 204 -8.01 -0.56 1.12
N ARG A 205 -8.27 -1.84 1.36
CA ARG A 205 -9.53 -2.35 1.91
C ARG A 205 -9.40 -2.57 3.40
N GLN A 206 -10.36 -2.11 4.20
CA GLN A 206 -10.31 -2.18 5.66
C GLN A 206 -11.65 -2.65 6.27
N SER A 207 -11.58 -3.36 7.41
CA SER A 207 -12.78 -3.87 8.11
C SER A 207 -13.29 -2.97 9.23
N GLY A 208 -12.50 -1.99 9.68
CA GLY A 208 -12.84 -1.23 10.87
C GLY A 208 -12.09 0.09 10.99
N PRO A 209 -12.46 0.93 11.96
CA PRO A 209 -11.89 2.25 12.18
C PRO A 209 -10.43 2.21 12.68
N GLY A 210 -9.84 3.39 12.79
CA GLY A 210 -8.52 3.63 13.36
C GLY A 210 -7.51 4.20 12.36
N LEU A 211 -7.77 4.12 11.05
CA LEU A 211 -6.93 4.80 10.06
C LEU A 211 -7.13 6.32 10.19
N GLN A 212 -6.03 7.04 10.37
CA GLN A 212 -5.98 8.50 10.43
C GLN A 212 -4.94 9.05 9.48
N VAL A 213 -5.20 10.20 8.93
CA VAL A 213 -4.33 10.95 8.01
C VAL A 213 -4.11 12.37 8.52
N VAL A 214 -2.93 12.92 8.30
CA VAL A 214 -2.65 14.33 8.61
C VAL A 214 -3.38 15.23 7.61
N GLY A 215 -4.23 16.10 8.10
CA GLY A 215 -4.95 17.09 7.28
C GLY A 215 -4.11 18.31 6.94
N VAL A 216 -4.64 19.17 6.08
CA VAL A 216 -4.01 20.45 5.70
C VAL A 216 -3.87 21.43 6.88
N ASP A 217 -4.65 21.22 7.94
CA ASP A 217 -4.59 21.95 9.21
C ASP A 217 -3.52 21.41 10.18
N GLY A 218 -2.78 20.35 9.76
CA GLY A 218 -1.80 19.66 10.58
C GLY A 218 -2.40 18.72 11.65
N GLY A 219 -3.73 18.63 11.73
CA GLY A 219 -4.44 17.73 12.64
C GLY A 219 -4.61 16.33 12.08
N TRP A 220 -4.86 15.35 12.96
CA TRP A 220 -5.20 14.00 12.56
C TRP A 220 -6.71 13.86 12.28
N HIS A 221 -7.05 13.33 11.12
CA HIS A 221 -8.42 13.12 10.68
C HIS A 221 -8.69 11.64 10.44
N ASP A 222 -9.81 11.14 10.97
CA ASP A 222 -10.22 9.75 10.73
C ASP A 222 -10.63 9.54 9.28
N VAL A 223 -10.21 8.40 8.72
CA VAL A 223 -10.68 7.90 7.43
C VAL A 223 -11.89 7.00 7.68
N PRO A 224 -13.10 7.42 7.27
CA PRO A 224 -14.31 6.64 7.54
C PRO A 224 -14.30 5.30 6.80
N VAL A 225 -14.85 4.27 7.44
CA VAL A 225 -15.08 2.97 6.81
C VAL A 225 -16.35 3.03 5.98
N ILE A 226 -16.22 2.92 4.67
CA ILE A 226 -17.33 2.90 3.72
C ILE A 226 -17.40 1.52 3.09
N ALA A 227 -18.56 0.88 3.16
CA ALA A 227 -18.76 -0.44 2.59
C ALA A 227 -18.54 -0.40 1.06
N GLY A 228 -17.75 -1.33 0.55
CA GLY A 228 -17.43 -1.44 -0.88
C GLY A 228 -16.56 -0.30 -1.43
N ALA A 229 -15.91 0.51 -0.57
CA ALA A 229 -14.93 1.50 -1.00
C ALA A 229 -13.50 1.03 -0.75
N TYR A 230 -12.59 1.49 -1.61
CA TYR A 230 -11.15 1.45 -1.36
C TYR A 230 -10.67 2.83 -0.92
N VAL A 231 -9.87 2.87 0.11
CA VAL A 231 -9.05 4.05 0.41
C VAL A 231 -7.90 4.08 -0.58
N VAL A 232 -7.63 5.24 -1.12
CA VAL A 232 -6.51 5.51 -2.02
C VAL A 232 -5.64 6.59 -1.41
N ASN A 233 -4.34 6.39 -1.39
CA ASN A 233 -3.39 7.43 -1.04
C ASN A 233 -2.22 7.47 -2.01
N ILE A 234 -1.63 8.66 -2.14
CA ILE A 234 -0.44 8.94 -2.93
C ILE A 234 0.78 8.51 -2.14
N GLY A 235 1.71 7.85 -2.83
CA GLY A 235 3.02 7.52 -2.29
C GLY A 235 4.11 8.50 -2.74
N ASP A 236 5.28 8.41 -2.08
CA ASP A 236 6.41 9.34 -2.23
C ASP A 236 6.95 9.38 -3.68
N ALA A 237 6.90 8.25 -4.41
CA ALA A 237 7.32 8.20 -5.81
C ALA A 237 6.43 9.07 -6.71
N LEU A 238 5.11 9.03 -6.50
CA LEU A 238 4.17 9.81 -7.30
C LEU A 238 4.16 11.29 -6.88
N GLU A 239 4.37 11.61 -5.59
CA GLU A 239 4.62 12.98 -5.14
C GLU A 239 5.81 13.57 -5.90
N ARG A 240 6.95 12.87 -5.89
CA ARG A 240 8.15 13.27 -6.64
C ARG A 240 7.90 13.39 -8.14
N TRP A 241 7.17 12.45 -8.74
CA TRP A 241 6.85 12.43 -10.17
C TRP A 241 6.01 13.64 -10.59
N THR A 242 5.16 14.12 -9.67
CA THR A 242 4.34 15.31 -9.89
C THR A 242 4.97 16.60 -9.38
N ASN A 243 6.28 16.61 -9.12
CA ASN A 243 7.03 17.79 -8.64
C ASN A 243 6.43 18.37 -7.35
N ASP A 244 6.05 17.50 -6.40
CA ASP A 244 5.38 17.81 -5.13
C ASP A 244 4.00 18.49 -5.28
N ARG A 245 3.43 18.47 -6.50
CA ARG A 245 2.07 18.97 -6.75
C ARG A 245 1.02 18.13 -6.04
N TRP A 246 1.19 16.82 -6.02
CA TRP A 246 0.40 15.87 -5.25
C TRP A 246 1.14 15.47 -3.98
N ARG A 247 0.41 15.15 -2.94
CA ARG A 247 0.97 14.97 -1.61
C ARG A 247 1.02 13.50 -1.21
N SER A 248 2.21 13.02 -0.87
CA SER A 248 2.35 11.81 -0.06
C SER A 248 2.14 12.17 1.40
N THR A 249 0.99 11.76 1.94
CA THR A 249 0.55 12.24 3.24
C THR A 249 0.76 11.21 4.33
N VAL A 250 1.33 11.66 5.45
CA VAL A 250 1.57 10.84 6.63
C VAL A 250 0.25 10.35 7.20
N HIS A 251 0.20 9.06 7.48
CA HIS A 251 -0.96 8.38 8.03
C HIS A 251 -0.56 7.35 9.09
N ARG A 252 -1.52 6.90 9.88
CA ARG A 252 -1.32 5.94 10.98
C ARG A 252 -2.58 5.13 11.24
N VAL A 253 -2.43 4.01 11.98
CA VAL A 253 -3.58 3.28 12.51
C VAL A 253 -3.52 3.31 14.03
N VAL A 254 -4.43 4.04 14.65
CA VAL A 254 -4.51 4.18 16.10
C VAL A 254 -5.26 3.02 16.74
N ILE A 255 -5.07 2.85 18.04
CA ILE A 255 -5.93 2.00 18.86
C ILE A 255 -7.22 2.78 19.08
N PRO A 256 -8.37 2.29 18.59
CA PRO A 256 -9.63 2.99 18.80
C PRO A 256 -10.06 2.94 20.27
N ASP A 257 -10.98 3.83 20.64
CA ASP A 257 -11.61 3.83 21.97
C ASP A 257 -12.29 2.49 22.28
N SER A 258 -12.56 2.24 23.56
CA SER A 258 -12.91 0.94 24.14
C SER A 258 -13.95 0.10 23.37
N ALA A 259 -14.90 0.71 22.70
CA ALA A 259 -15.97 0.01 21.97
C ALA A 259 -15.51 -0.64 20.64
N ALA A 260 -14.37 -0.25 20.08
CA ALA A 260 -13.86 -0.72 18.78
C ALA A 260 -12.49 -1.39 18.88
N ARG A 261 -12.13 -1.91 20.06
CA ARG A 261 -10.84 -2.61 20.29
C ARG A 261 -10.75 -4.01 19.73
N GLY A 262 -11.82 -4.54 19.16
CA GLY A 262 -11.85 -5.83 18.50
C GLY A 262 -10.80 -5.98 17.40
N SER A 263 -10.62 -7.18 16.88
CA SER A 263 -9.69 -7.43 15.79
C SER A 263 -10.07 -6.60 14.56
N ARG A 264 -9.05 -6.18 13.82
CA ARG A 264 -9.20 -5.47 12.56
C ARG A 264 -8.37 -6.18 11.50
N GLN A 265 -8.86 -6.22 10.29
CA GLN A 265 -8.13 -6.69 9.13
C GLN A 265 -8.09 -5.58 8.07
N SER A 266 -7.01 -5.52 7.34
CA SER A 266 -6.93 -4.76 6.09
C SER A 266 -6.09 -5.51 5.07
N ILE A 267 -6.31 -5.18 3.80
CA ILE A 267 -5.49 -5.62 2.69
C ILE A 267 -5.05 -4.36 1.94
N ALA A 268 -3.76 -4.17 1.81
CA ALA A 268 -3.15 -3.05 1.13
C ALA A 268 -2.43 -3.54 -0.14
N PHE A 269 -2.68 -2.88 -1.26
CA PHE A 269 -1.93 -3.04 -2.49
C PHE A 269 -1.04 -1.82 -2.67
N PHE A 270 0.26 -2.00 -2.41
CA PHE A 270 1.27 -0.98 -2.60
C PHE A 270 1.74 -1.03 -4.04
N HIS A 271 1.21 -0.16 -4.86
CA HIS A 271 1.61 -0.10 -6.25
C HIS A 271 2.93 0.68 -6.41
N ASN A 272 3.86 0.06 -7.12
CA ASN A 272 5.14 0.65 -7.50
C ASN A 272 5.23 0.72 -9.03
N ALA A 273 6.09 1.59 -9.54
CA ALA A 273 6.45 1.59 -10.95
C ALA A 273 7.34 0.38 -11.31
N ASN A 274 7.65 0.22 -12.60
CA ASN A 274 8.69 -0.70 -13.06
C ASN A 274 10.01 -0.37 -12.37
N TRP A 275 10.84 -1.37 -12.13
CA TRP A 275 12.10 -1.19 -11.39
C TRP A 275 13.01 -0.12 -12.01
N ASP A 276 13.11 -0.11 -13.33
CA ASP A 276 13.98 0.79 -14.11
C ASP A 276 13.27 2.06 -14.59
N ALA A 277 11.97 2.21 -14.33
CA ALA A 277 11.24 3.42 -14.70
C ALA A 277 11.89 4.66 -14.09
N VAL A 278 12.06 5.71 -14.89
CA VAL A 278 12.65 6.98 -14.44
C VAL A 278 11.56 7.88 -13.88
N ILE A 279 11.67 8.20 -12.60
CA ILE A 279 10.85 9.21 -11.94
C ILE A 279 11.47 10.58 -12.21
N GLU A 280 10.87 11.30 -13.14
CA GLU A 280 11.22 12.66 -13.54
C GLU A 280 9.95 13.50 -13.57
N SER A 281 10.04 14.79 -13.20
CA SER A 281 8.86 15.65 -13.15
C SER A 281 8.05 15.63 -14.44
N VAL A 282 6.77 15.27 -14.36
CA VAL A 282 5.81 15.38 -15.46
C VAL A 282 5.19 16.78 -15.57
N ILE A 283 5.56 17.70 -14.68
CA ILE A 283 5.09 19.08 -14.65
C ILE A 283 6.04 19.93 -15.47
N SER A 284 5.59 20.33 -16.65
CA SER A 284 6.44 21.00 -17.65
C SER A 284 6.54 22.53 -17.48
N ASP A 285 5.64 23.13 -16.73
CA ASP A 285 5.53 24.59 -16.49
C ASP A 285 6.29 25.07 -15.25
N GLU A 286 6.95 24.15 -14.53
CA GLU A 286 7.72 24.43 -13.33
C GLU A 286 9.13 23.82 -13.43
N ALA A 287 10.12 24.46 -12.80
CA ALA A 287 11.45 23.86 -12.67
C ALA A 287 11.38 22.59 -11.80
N PRO A 288 12.06 21.49 -12.20
CA PRO A 288 12.09 20.28 -11.38
C PRO A 288 12.67 20.54 -9.99
N LEU A 289 11.96 20.16 -8.94
CA LEU A 289 12.44 20.22 -7.55
C LEU A 289 13.40 19.07 -7.24
N HIS A 290 13.27 17.97 -7.96
CA HIS A 290 14.01 16.73 -7.73
C HIS A 290 14.77 16.31 -9.00
N PRO A 291 16.02 15.82 -8.88
CA PRO A 291 16.71 15.20 -10.02
C PRO A 291 16.04 13.88 -10.40
N PRO A 292 16.12 13.44 -11.67
CA PRO A 292 15.63 12.13 -12.08
C PRO A 292 16.25 11.00 -11.26
N ILE A 293 15.47 9.96 -10.97
CA ILE A 293 15.88 8.76 -10.24
C ILE A 293 15.13 7.54 -10.76
N SER A 294 15.75 6.35 -10.79
CA SER A 294 14.98 5.13 -11.07
C SER A 294 14.04 4.78 -9.91
N ALA A 295 12.87 4.23 -10.22
CA ALA A 295 11.89 3.83 -9.21
C ALA A 295 12.47 2.81 -8.22
N GLY A 296 13.24 1.84 -8.71
CA GLY A 296 13.92 0.86 -7.86
C GLY A 296 14.90 1.52 -6.88
N ARG A 297 15.72 2.44 -7.34
CA ARG A 297 16.63 3.17 -6.46
C ARG A 297 15.88 4.03 -5.43
N HIS A 298 14.83 4.74 -5.85
CA HIS A 298 13.97 5.50 -4.94
C HIS A 298 13.40 4.62 -3.83
N LEU A 299 12.86 3.45 -4.21
CA LEU A 299 12.29 2.48 -3.28
C LEU A 299 13.34 1.96 -2.29
N MET A 300 14.54 1.58 -2.76
CA MET A 300 15.61 1.08 -1.90
C MET A 300 16.16 2.13 -0.94
N GLU A 301 16.30 3.39 -1.37
CA GLU A 301 16.69 4.50 -0.49
C GLU A 301 15.69 4.67 0.68
N LYS A 302 14.37 4.47 0.44
CA LYS A 302 13.34 4.52 1.47
C LYS A 302 13.42 3.32 2.43
N PHE A 303 13.62 2.11 1.92
CA PHE A 303 13.79 0.92 2.78
C PHE A 303 14.99 1.03 3.70
N LEU A 304 16.14 1.54 3.21
CA LEU A 304 17.35 1.70 4.01
C LEU A 304 17.21 2.74 5.13
N THR A 305 16.29 3.69 5.01
CA THR A 305 16.03 4.69 6.06
C THR A 305 15.07 4.18 7.15
N THR A 306 14.44 3.02 6.93
CA THR A 306 13.43 2.44 7.85
C THR A 306 13.92 1.22 8.62
N GLN A 307 15.14 0.74 8.37
CA GLN A 307 15.82 -0.32 9.12
C GLN A 307 16.74 0.28 10.19
#